data_974c0a882cfd9b1f7694d2e2f475c797
#
_entry.id   974c0a882cfd9b1f7694d2e2f475c797
#
_cell.length_a   1.000
_cell.length_b   1.000
_cell.length_c   1.000
_cell.angle_alpha   90.00
_cell.angle_beta   90.00
_cell.angle_gamma   90.00
#
_symmetry.space_group_name_H-M   'P 1'
#
loop_
_entity.id
_entity.type
_entity.pdbx_description
1 polymer ?
#
loop_
_entity_poly.entity_id
_entity_poly.type
_entity_poly.pdbx_seq_one_letter_code
_entity_poly.pdbx_strand_id
1 'polypeptide(L)'
;MIPRTLFSSDHELFRDSVRKFLEQEAVPFHHQWEKDGHVDRALWNKAGEAGMLCSHLPEEYGGMGADFLYSAVVIEEIGRAGLTGIGFSLHSDIAAPYILHYGSEALKRKYLPKLVSGEMVAAIAMTEPGAGSDLQGVKTTAVLDGDEYVINGSKTFITNGFLADLVIVVAKTDPKAGAKGISLFVVEAGTPGFSKGKRLEKVGMKAQDTSELFFQDVRIPRENLLGKDGQGFIYLMQELPQERLTVGIGALASAEAALQWTLDYTRERKAFGKSVADFQNTRFKLAEMATEIQVGRVFVDRXMEQHLQGKLDVPTAAMCKYWTTDLQCKVLDECVQLHGGYGFMWEYPVARAWADARVQRIYAGTNEIMKEIIARAL
;
A
#
# COMPACT_ATOMS: atom_id res chain seq x y z
N MET A 1 23.41 8.96 14.27
CA MET A 1 22.80 7.72 13.81
C MET A 1 23.44 7.31 12.48
N ILE A 2 23.23 6.06 12.05
CA ILE A 2 23.88 5.54 10.86
C ILE A 2 23.35 6.27 9.62
N PRO A 3 24.23 6.91 8.82
CA PRO A 3 23.77 7.61 7.63
C PRO A 3 23.23 6.65 6.58
N ARG A 4 22.21 7.07 5.86
CA ARG A 4 21.68 6.31 4.73
C ARG A 4 22.52 6.63 3.49
N THR A 5 22.93 5.59 2.78
CA THR A 5 23.75 5.75 1.58
C THR A 5 23.04 5.29 0.31
N LEU A 6 21.77 4.90 0.45
CA LEU A 6 21.01 4.29 -0.63
C LEU A 6 20.58 5.29 -1.71
N PHE A 7 20.19 6.50 -1.31
CA PHE A 7 19.59 7.48 -2.22
C PHE A 7 20.64 8.41 -2.81
N SER A 8 20.55 8.64 -4.11
CA SER A 8 21.39 9.61 -4.82
C SER A 8 20.86 11.02 -4.63
N SER A 9 21.63 12.01 -5.11
CA SER A 9 21.20 13.40 -5.09
C SER A 9 19.90 13.62 -5.88
N ASP A 10 19.71 12.87 -6.97
CA ASP A 10 18.49 12.99 -7.78
C ASP A 10 17.27 12.47 -7.00
N HIS A 11 17.43 11.36 -6.28
CA HIS A 11 16.36 10.87 -5.41
C HIS A 11 16.01 11.90 -4.34
N GLU A 12 17.00 12.58 -3.78
CA GLU A 12 16.76 13.57 -2.73
C GLU A 12 16.10 14.84 -3.28
N LEU A 13 16.44 15.24 -4.50
CA LEU A 13 15.74 16.36 -5.18
C LEU A 13 14.27 15.98 -5.41
N PHE A 14 14.03 14.75 -5.83
CA PHE A 14 12.65 14.24 -5.99
C PHE A 14 11.93 14.25 -4.65
N ARG A 15 12.61 13.82 -3.58
CA ARG A 15 12.03 13.82 -2.22
C ARG A 15 11.56 15.22 -1.83
N ASP A 16 12.37 16.24 -2.09
CA ASP A 16 12.00 17.61 -1.79
C ASP A 16 10.75 18.03 -2.57
N SER A 17 10.67 17.63 -3.84
CA SER A 17 9.49 17.93 -4.68
C SER A 17 8.23 17.22 -4.16
N VAL A 18 8.36 15.95 -3.79
CA VAL A 18 7.24 15.17 -3.24
C VAL A 18 6.78 15.80 -1.93
N ARG A 19 7.71 16.16 -1.07
CA ARG A 19 7.38 16.78 0.22
C ARG A 19 6.59 18.06 0.03
N LYS A 20 7.06 18.94 -0.86
CA LYS A 20 6.37 20.20 -1.15
C LYS A 20 4.97 19.95 -1.71
N PHE A 21 4.88 19.00 -2.63
CA PHE A 21 3.58 18.62 -3.20
C PHE A 21 2.61 18.20 -2.10
N LEU A 22 3.05 17.29 -1.22
CA LEU A 22 2.17 16.79 -0.17
C LEU A 22 1.78 17.89 0.82
N GLU A 23 2.73 18.77 1.16
CA GLU A 23 2.44 19.90 2.06
C GLU A 23 1.41 20.85 1.49
N GLN A 24 1.43 21.06 0.17
CA GLN A 24 0.50 21.97 -0.49
C GLN A 24 -0.83 21.33 -0.86
N GLU A 25 -0.79 20.11 -1.37
CA GLU A 25 -1.96 19.51 -2.00
C GLU A 25 -2.67 18.46 -1.14
N ALA A 26 -2.08 18.01 -0.05
CA ALA A 26 -2.66 16.93 0.75
C ALA A 26 -2.80 17.29 2.22
N VAL A 27 -1.73 17.77 2.87
CA VAL A 27 -1.75 18.03 4.32
C VAL A 27 -2.92 18.93 4.73
N PRO A 28 -3.20 20.05 4.04
CA PRO A 28 -4.30 20.92 4.49
C PRO A 28 -5.67 20.30 4.35
N PHE A 29 -5.81 19.25 3.55
CA PHE A 29 -7.12 18.68 3.19
C PHE A 29 -7.38 17.32 3.79
N HIS A 30 -6.35 16.64 4.31
CA HIS A 30 -6.46 15.24 4.73
C HIS A 30 -7.50 15.05 5.83
N HIS A 31 -7.60 16.00 6.76
CA HIS A 31 -8.58 15.93 7.84
C HIS A 31 -10.01 15.90 7.27
N GLN A 32 -10.27 16.71 6.25
CA GLN A 32 -11.59 16.70 5.59
C GLN A 32 -11.81 15.37 4.85
N TRP A 33 -10.76 14.86 4.19
CA TRP A 33 -10.86 13.56 3.49
C TRP A 33 -11.16 12.42 4.45
N GLU A 34 -10.69 12.50 5.70
CA GLU A 34 -11.05 11.50 6.71
C GLU A 34 -12.56 11.51 6.97
N LYS A 35 -13.16 12.69 6.98
CA LYS A 35 -14.61 12.82 7.16
C LYS A 35 -15.39 12.35 5.92
N ASP A 36 -14.84 12.64 4.74
CA ASP A 36 -15.46 12.27 3.47
C ASP A 36 -15.32 10.78 3.16
N GLY A 37 -14.30 10.13 3.73
CA GLY A 37 -14.02 8.72 3.49
C GLY A 37 -13.23 8.44 2.22
N HIS A 38 -12.67 9.46 1.59
CA HIS A 38 -11.81 9.31 0.41
C HIS A 38 -11.06 10.61 0.15
N VAL A 39 -9.95 10.52 -0.58
CA VAL A 39 -9.23 11.72 -1.02
C VAL A 39 -9.95 12.32 -2.23
N ASP A 40 -9.70 13.59 -2.51
CA ASP A 40 -10.24 14.24 -3.70
C ASP A 40 -9.71 13.56 -4.96
N ARG A 41 -10.60 13.31 -5.92
CA ARG A 41 -10.20 12.68 -7.18
C ARG A 41 -9.14 13.50 -7.92
N ALA A 42 -9.23 14.84 -7.80
CA ALA A 42 -8.28 15.75 -8.47
C ALA A 42 -6.86 15.56 -7.98
N LEU A 43 -6.67 15.05 -6.77
CA LEU A 43 -5.32 14.81 -6.24
C LEU A 43 -4.54 13.83 -7.14
N TRP A 44 -5.24 12.84 -7.68
CA TRP A 44 -4.63 11.85 -8.56
C TRP A 44 -4.06 12.47 -9.83
N ASN A 45 -4.82 13.38 -10.45
CA ASN A 45 -4.36 14.08 -11.65
C ASN A 45 -3.14 14.95 -11.35
N LYS A 46 -3.19 15.67 -10.23
CA LYS A 46 -2.06 16.51 -9.80
C LYS A 46 -0.81 15.67 -9.53
N ALA A 47 -0.99 14.52 -8.89
CA ALA A 47 0.14 13.62 -8.61
C ALA A 47 0.74 13.07 -9.90
N GLY A 48 -0.10 12.73 -10.88
CA GLY A 48 0.37 12.31 -12.18
C GLY A 48 1.21 13.38 -12.87
N GLU A 49 0.72 14.62 -12.85
CA GLU A 49 1.46 15.75 -13.43
C GLU A 49 2.81 15.97 -12.73
N ALA A 50 2.85 15.69 -11.43
CA ALA A 50 4.07 15.86 -10.63
C ALA A 50 5.04 14.66 -10.73
N GLY A 51 4.71 13.65 -11.52
CA GLY A 51 5.57 12.48 -11.70
C GLY A 51 5.57 11.52 -10.52
N MET A 52 4.54 11.55 -9.69
CA MET A 52 4.47 10.75 -8.47
C MET A 52 3.78 9.42 -8.65
N LEU A 53 3.21 9.15 -9.84
CA LEU A 53 2.50 7.89 -10.11
C LEU A 53 3.26 7.07 -11.13
N CYS A 54 3.45 5.78 -10.83
CA CYS A 54 3.99 4.80 -11.77
C CYS A 54 5.31 5.25 -12.40
N SER A 55 6.18 5.87 -11.62
CA SER A 55 7.45 6.42 -12.14
C SER A 55 8.35 5.33 -12.75
N HIS A 56 8.18 4.08 -12.32
CA HIS A 56 9.00 2.96 -12.78
C HIS A 56 8.62 2.48 -14.19
N LEU A 57 7.44 2.84 -14.67
CA LEU A 57 7.01 2.37 -16.00
C LEU A 57 7.92 2.91 -17.09
N PRO A 58 8.18 2.11 -18.14
CA PRO A 58 8.99 2.57 -19.26
C PRO A 58 8.42 3.82 -19.95
N GLU A 59 9.31 4.60 -20.54
CA GLU A 59 8.92 5.84 -21.24
C GLU A 59 7.92 5.58 -22.37
N GLU A 60 8.00 4.43 -23.01
CA GLU A 60 7.07 4.10 -24.10
C GLU A 60 5.61 4.01 -23.62
N TYR A 61 5.40 3.84 -22.32
CA TYR A 61 4.05 3.82 -21.72
C TYR A 61 3.78 5.08 -20.90
N GLY A 62 4.60 6.10 -21.04
CA GLY A 62 4.39 7.37 -20.37
C GLY A 62 5.11 7.54 -19.05
N GLY A 63 5.78 6.51 -18.57
CA GLY A 63 6.53 6.56 -17.32
C GLY A 63 7.88 7.23 -17.48
N MET A 64 8.65 7.25 -16.41
CA MET A 64 10.00 7.85 -16.41
C MET A 64 11.11 6.80 -16.51
N GLY A 65 10.76 5.51 -16.49
CA GLY A 65 11.76 4.45 -16.44
C GLY A 65 12.63 4.52 -15.21
N ALA A 66 12.09 5.06 -14.12
CA ALA A 66 12.84 5.33 -12.90
C ALA A 66 13.04 4.03 -12.10
N ASP A 67 14.08 4.01 -11.27
CA ASP A 67 14.28 2.86 -10.40
C ASP A 67 13.28 2.89 -9.23
N PHE A 68 13.21 1.78 -8.49
CA PHE A 68 12.24 1.61 -7.40
C PHE A 68 12.39 2.66 -6.29
N LEU A 69 13.56 3.27 -6.16
CA LEU A 69 13.78 4.24 -5.07
C LEU A 69 12.89 5.48 -5.22
N TYR A 70 12.48 5.82 -6.44
CA TYR A 70 11.52 6.92 -6.63
C TYR A 70 10.17 6.56 -6.01
N SER A 71 9.71 5.32 -6.17
CA SER A 71 8.52 4.84 -5.46
C SER A 71 8.72 4.87 -3.96
N ALA A 72 9.89 4.40 -3.50
CA ALA A 72 10.20 4.39 -2.07
C ALA A 72 10.13 5.80 -1.46
N VAL A 73 10.63 6.81 -2.20
CA VAL A 73 10.56 8.20 -1.75
C VAL A 73 9.11 8.63 -1.53
N VAL A 74 8.23 8.33 -2.48
CA VAL A 74 6.80 8.69 -2.36
C VAL A 74 6.20 8.02 -1.13
N ILE A 75 6.47 6.72 -0.94
CA ILE A 75 5.94 5.96 0.19
C ILE A 75 6.44 6.55 1.51
N GLU A 76 7.74 6.84 1.58
CA GLU A 76 8.33 7.40 2.81
C GLU A 76 7.74 8.76 3.15
N GLU A 77 7.57 9.64 2.15
CA GLU A 77 7.06 10.97 2.43
C GLU A 77 5.58 10.94 2.85
N ILE A 78 4.79 10.06 2.26
CA ILE A 78 3.40 9.86 2.68
C ILE A 78 3.38 9.36 4.13
N GLY A 79 4.22 8.38 4.45
CA GLY A 79 4.31 7.85 5.82
C GLY A 79 4.78 8.89 6.82
N ARG A 80 5.79 9.67 6.46
CA ARG A 80 6.32 10.74 7.30
C ARG A 80 5.26 11.78 7.65
N ALA A 81 4.40 12.10 6.69
CA ALA A 81 3.37 13.12 6.89
C ALA A 81 2.07 12.56 7.49
N GLY A 82 1.98 11.24 7.66
CA GLY A 82 0.78 10.62 8.22
C GLY A 82 -0.42 10.67 7.30
N LEU A 83 -0.19 10.68 5.99
CA LEU A 83 -1.25 10.86 4.99
C LEU A 83 -1.78 9.50 4.49
N THR A 84 -2.32 8.72 5.42
CA THR A 84 -2.70 7.34 5.16
C THR A 84 -3.90 7.16 4.22
N GLY A 85 -4.55 8.26 3.86
CA GLY A 85 -5.65 8.22 2.88
C GLY A 85 -5.18 8.11 1.44
N ILE A 86 -3.89 8.32 1.18
CA ILE A 86 -3.38 8.41 -0.18
C ILE A 86 -2.93 7.03 -0.66
N GLY A 87 -3.68 6.45 -1.58
CA GLY A 87 -3.43 5.10 -2.07
C GLY A 87 -2.54 5.01 -3.31
N PHE A 88 -1.59 5.93 -3.45
CA PHE A 88 -0.71 5.98 -4.64
C PHE A 88 0.10 4.70 -4.80
N SER A 89 0.63 4.16 -3.70
CA SER A 89 1.49 2.98 -3.79
C SER A 89 0.71 1.74 -4.25
N LEU A 90 -0.52 1.57 -3.81
CA LEU A 90 -1.32 0.44 -4.27
C LEU A 90 -1.52 0.51 -5.78
N HIS A 91 -1.82 1.70 -6.28
CA HIS A 91 -2.00 1.96 -7.72
C HIS A 91 -0.69 1.75 -8.49
N SER A 92 0.40 2.40 -8.04
CA SER A 92 1.66 2.48 -8.78
C SER A 92 2.54 1.23 -8.62
N ASP A 93 2.61 0.71 -7.39
CA ASP A 93 3.63 -0.28 -7.05
C ASP A 93 3.05 -1.68 -6.88
N ILE A 94 1.72 -1.78 -6.81
CA ILE A 94 1.03 -3.06 -6.67
C ILE A 94 0.20 -3.35 -7.93
N ALA A 95 -0.77 -2.50 -8.28
CA ALA A 95 -1.68 -2.79 -9.41
C ALA A 95 -1.00 -2.65 -10.77
N ALA A 96 -0.34 -1.52 -11.02
CA ALA A 96 0.28 -1.27 -12.34
C ALA A 96 1.27 -2.35 -12.76
N PRO A 97 2.11 -2.90 -11.86
CA PRO A 97 3.04 -3.96 -12.27
C PRO A 97 2.36 -5.20 -12.89
N TYR A 98 1.15 -5.53 -12.47
CA TYR A 98 0.46 -6.67 -13.08
C TYR A 98 0.19 -6.44 -14.56
N ILE A 99 -0.21 -5.22 -14.92
CA ILE A 99 -0.43 -4.90 -16.34
C ILE A 99 0.89 -4.86 -17.09
N LEU A 100 1.92 -4.26 -16.48
CA LEU A 100 3.24 -4.16 -17.11
C LEU A 100 3.85 -5.54 -17.38
N HIS A 101 3.80 -6.44 -16.41
CA HIS A 101 4.49 -7.72 -16.50
C HIS A 101 3.70 -8.78 -17.25
N TYR A 102 2.37 -8.74 -17.19
CA TYR A 102 1.54 -9.82 -17.69
C TYR A 102 0.54 -9.39 -18.75
N GLY A 103 0.33 -8.11 -18.94
CA GLY A 103 -0.61 -7.62 -19.95
C GLY A 103 -0.07 -7.77 -21.37
N SER A 104 -0.98 -7.90 -22.32
CA SER A 104 -0.62 -7.82 -23.73
C SER A 104 -0.15 -6.40 -24.07
N GLU A 105 0.53 -6.26 -25.19
CA GLU A 105 0.97 -4.92 -25.64
C GLU A 105 -0.24 -3.98 -25.79
N ALA A 106 -1.37 -4.51 -26.28
CA ALA A 106 -2.59 -3.71 -26.41
C ALA A 106 -3.09 -3.19 -25.06
N LEU A 107 -3.11 -4.05 -24.05
CA LEU A 107 -3.53 -3.64 -22.70
C LEU A 107 -2.58 -2.62 -22.11
N LYS A 108 -1.27 -2.83 -22.27
CA LYS A 108 -0.27 -1.89 -21.75
C LYS A 108 -0.46 -0.51 -22.37
N ARG A 109 -0.61 -0.43 -23.68
CA ARG A 109 -0.76 0.86 -24.38
C ARG A 109 -2.09 1.55 -24.05
N LYS A 110 -3.11 0.75 -23.78
CA LYS A 110 -4.43 1.29 -23.45
C LYS A 110 -4.45 1.88 -22.05
N TYR A 111 -3.85 1.21 -21.07
CA TYR A 111 -4.06 1.54 -19.65
C TYR A 111 -2.87 2.21 -18.96
N LEU A 112 -1.63 1.77 -19.24
CA LEU A 112 -0.49 2.27 -18.48
C LEU A 112 -0.32 3.79 -18.58
N PRO A 113 -0.45 4.42 -19.74
CA PRO A 113 -0.33 5.90 -19.79
C PRO A 113 -1.37 6.60 -18.92
N LYS A 114 -2.57 6.04 -18.81
CA LYS A 114 -3.64 6.63 -18.01
C LYS A 114 -3.39 6.46 -16.51
N LEU A 115 -2.69 5.39 -16.13
CA LEU A 115 -2.27 5.19 -14.74
C LEU A 115 -1.16 6.17 -14.37
N VAL A 116 -0.23 6.43 -15.30
CA VAL A 116 0.85 7.41 -15.08
C VAL A 116 0.29 8.81 -14.89
N SER A 117 -0.67 9.19 -15.71
CA SER A 117 -1.24 10.55 -15.66
C SER A 117 -2.24 10.76 -14.52
N GLY A 118 -2.70 9.69 -13.90
CA GLY A 118 -3.77 9.79 -12.90
C GLY A 118 -5.16 9.90 -13.51
N GLU A 119 -5.27 9.80 -14.83
CA GLU A 119 -6.56 9.80 -15.50
C GLU A 119 -7.40 8.60 -15.08
N MET A 120 -6.75 7.47 -14.80
CA MET A 120 -7.40 6.30 -14.23
C MET A 120 -6.73 5.93 -12.91
N VAL A 121 -7.55 5.54 -11.94
CA VAL A 121 -7.07 5.02 -10.65
C VAL A 121 -7.25 3.51 -10.68
N ALA A 122 -6.21 2.78 -10.26
CA ALA A 122 -6.24 1.32 -10.27
C ALA A 122 -6.39 0.73 -8.87
N ALA A 123 -7.04 -0.44 -8.82
CA ALA A 123 -7.15 -1.26 -7.63
C ALA A 123 -6.94 -2.72 -8.01
N ILE A 124 -6.71 -3.56 -7.00
CA ILE A 124 -6.68 -5.00 -7.19
C ILE A 124 -7.66 -5.66 -6.23
N ALA A 125 -8.47 -6.56 -6.73
CA ALA A 125 -9.56 -7.20 -5.98
C ALA A 125 -9.27 -8.68 -5.81
N MET A 126 -8.70 -9.02 -4.66
CA MET A 126 -8.39 -10.41 -4.28
C MET A 126 -9.38 -10.91 -3.24
N THR A 127 -9.48 -10.22 -2.12
CA THR A 127 -10.21 -10.66 -0.91
C THR A 127 -11.70 -10.74 -1.14
N GLU A 128 -12.30 -11.80 -0.61
CA GLU A 128 -13.74 -12.04 -0.66
C GLU A 128 -14.26 -12.22 0.77
N PRO A 129 -15.58 -12.11 0.98
CA PRO A 129 -16.13 -12.36 2.32
C PRO A 129 -15.70 -13.70 2.93
N GLY A 130 -15.45 -14.71 2.10
CA GLY A 130 -15.05 -16.02 2.57
C GLY A 130 -13.59 -16.38 2.31
N ALA A 131 -12.78 -15.47 1.81
CA ALA A 131 -11.39 -15.79 1.44
C ALA A 131 -10.46 -14.61 1.62
N GLY A 132 -9.58 -14.69 2.59
CA GLY A 132 -8.53 -13.70 2.83
C GLY A 132 -7.16 -14.35 2.75
N SER A 133 -6.66 -14.88 3.89
CA SER A 133 -5.36 -15.56 3.94
C SER A 133 -5.32 -16.77 3.02
N ASP A 134 -6.43 -17.49 2.93
CA ASP A 134 -6.55 -18.64 2.01
C ASP A 134 -7.01 -18.13 0.64
N LEU A 135 -6.08 -17.59 -0.13
CA LEU A 135 -6.38 -17.00 -1.42
C LEU A 135 -6.97 -18.01 -2.41
N GLN A 136 -6.59 -19.29 -2.29
CA GLN A 136 -7.14 -20.32 -3.15
C GLN A 136 -8.63 -20.56 -2.89
N GLY A 137 -9.15 -20.05 -1.79
CA GLY A 137 -10.57 -20.17 -1.44
C GLY A 137 -11.49 -19.16 -2.11
N VAL A 138 -10.98 -18.32 -3.03
CA VAL A 138 -11.83 -17.35 -3.73
C VAL A 138 -12.90 -18.09 -4.53
N LYS A 139 -14.09 -17.49 -4.61
CA LYS A 139 -15.24 -18.09 -5.28
C LYS A 139 -15.67 -17.32 -6.54
N THR A 140 -15.16 -16.11 -6.74
CA THR A 140 -15.44 -15.37 -7.97
C THR A 140 -14.99 -16.21 -9.16
N THR A 141 -15.86 -16.31 -10.16
CA THR A 141 -15.60 -17.09 -11.37
C THR A 141 -15.51 -16.23 -12.59
N ALA A 142 -14.79 -16.72 -13.59
CA ALA A 142 -14.73 -16.11 -14.92
C ALA A 142 -14.88 -17.24 -15.92
N VAL A 143 -16.01 -17.28 -16.60
CA VAL A 143 -16.34 -18.36 -17.54
C VAL A 143 -16.21 -17.84 -18.97
N LEU A 144 -15.43 -18.53 -19.79
CA LEU A 144 -15.25 -18.17 -21.20
C LEU A 144 -16.54 -18.48 -21.97
N ASP A 145 -17.06 -17.50 -22.67
CA ASP A 145 -18.26 -17.62 -23.50
C ASP A 145 -18.00 -16.91 -24.82
N GLY A 146 -17.59 -17.68 -25.81
CA GLY A 146 -17.17 -17.14 -27.11
C GLY A 146 -15.90 -16.31 -26.94
N ASP A 147 -15.97 -15.06 -27.32
CA ASP A 147 -14.83 -14.13 -27.25
C ASP A 147 -14.83 -13.28 -25.97
N GLU A 148 -15.64 -13.63 -24.98
CA GLU A 148 -15.75 -12.88 -23.74
C GLU A 148 -15.62 -13.81 -22.54
N TYR A 149 -15.14 -13.25 -21.42
CA TYR A 149 -15.29 -13.88 -20.11
C TYR A 149 -16.47 -13.25 -19.39
N VAL A 150 -17.22 -14.08 -18.67
CA VAL A 150 -18.35 -13.65 -17.85
C VAL A 150 -17.93 -13.81 -16.38
N ILE A 151 -17.85 -12.69 -15.66
CA ILE A 151 -17.38 -12.68 -14.27
C ILE A 151 -18.56 -12.58 -13.32
N ASN A 152 -18.56 -13.45 -12.30
CA ASN A 152 -19.56 -13.44 -11.23
C ASN A 152 -18.86 -13.61 -9.88
N GLY A 153 -19.23 -12.77 -8.93
CA GLY A 153 -18.69 -12.86 -7.58
C GLY A 153 -18.74 -11.54 -6.83
N SER A 154 -18.14 -11.54 -5.65
CA SER A 154 -18.07 -10.34 -4.83
C SER A 154 -16.72 -10.26 -4.14
N LYS A 155 -16.26 -9.04 -3.96
CA LYS A 155 -14.98 -8.75 -3.31
C LYS A 155 -15.22 -7.80 -2.15
N THR A 156 -14.35 -7.87 -1.13
CA THR A 156 -14.47 -6.97 0.02
C THR A 156 -13.09 -6.44 0.42
N PHE A 157 -13.07 -5.36 1.18
CA PHE A 157 -11.85 -4.70 1.68
C PHE A 157 -10.96 -4.20 0.54
N ILE A 158 -11.55 -3.69 -0.54
CA ILE A 158 -10.75 -3.29 -1.70
C ILE A 158 -10.30 -1.84 -1.58
N THR A 159 -9.00 -1.66 -1.36
CA THR A 159 -8.35 -0.35 -1.29
C THR A 159 -8.46 0.34 -2.65
N ASN A 160 -8.77 1.62 -2.65
CA ASN A 160 -9.03 2.43 -3.84
C ASN A 160 -10.30 1.99 -4.57
N GLY A 161 -11.05 1.03 -4.04
CA GLY A 161 -12.20 0.46 -4.76
C GLY A 161 -13.28 1.46 -5.12
N PHE A 162 -13.49 2.46 -4.26
CA PHE A 162 -14.48 3.51 -4.54
C PHE A 162 -14.04 4.41 -5.69
N LEU A 163 -12.77 4.84 -5.68
CA LEU A 163 -12.25 5.76 -6.70
C LEU A 163 -11.79 5.04 -7.97
N ALA A 164 -11.59 3.71 -7.91
CA ALA A 164 -10.98 2.97 -9.02
C ALA A 164 -11.77 3.10 -10.33
N ASP A 165 -11.03 3.37 -11.38
CA ASP A 165 -11.52 3.33 -12.76
C ASP A 165 -11.20 1.99 -13.40
N LEU A 166 -10.21 1.28 -12.84
CA LEU A 166 -9.69 0.03 -13.38
C LEU A 166 -9.39 -0.91 -12.22
N VAL A 167 -9.90 -2.13 -12.30
CA VAL A 167 -9.69 -3.11 -11.23
C VAL A 167 -9.10 -4.38 -11.82
N ILE A 168 -8.03 -4.88 -11.19
CA ILE A 168 -7.51 -6.20 -11.50
C ILE A 168 -8.27 -7.19 -10.62
N VAL A 169 -9.00 -8.10 -11.25
CA VAL A 169 -9.90 -9.02 -10.54
C VAL A 169 -9.32 -10.43 -10.54
N VAL A 170 -9.18 -10.99 -9.35
CA VAL A 170 -8.76 -12.39 -9.17
C VAL A 170 -10.00 -13.27 -9.25
N ALA A 171 -10.02 -14.22 -10.18
CA ALA A 171 -11.18 -15.08 -10.39
C ALA A 171 -10.74 -16.49 -10.77
N LYS A 172 -11.65 -17.45 -10.57
CA LYS A 172 -11.40 -18.82 -10.98
C LYS A 172 -11.95 -19.06 -12.37
N THR A 173 -11.08 -19.49 -13.27
CA THR A 173 -11.49 -19.98 -14.60
C THR A 173 -11.74 -21.48 -14.54
N ASP A 174 -11.16 -22.17 -13.57
CA ASP A 174 -11.43 -23.60 -13.31
C ASP A 174 -11.56 -23.80 -11.80
N PRO A 175 -12.79 -23.82 -11.29
CA PRO A 175 -13.01 -23.97 -9.83
C PRO A 175 -12.47 -25.28 -9.23
N LYS A 176 -12.20 -26.28 -10.06
CA LYS A 176 -11.74 -27.59 -9.57
C LYS A 176 -10.21 -27.73 -9.56
N ALA A 177 -9.50 -26.75 -10.11
CA ALA A 177 -8.04 -26.89 -10.31
C ALA A 177 -7.19 -26.24 -9.21
N GLY A 178 -7.80 -25.76 -8.11
CA GLY A 178 -7.07 -25.12 -7.03
C GLY A 178 -6.33 -23.90 -7.51
N ALA A 179 -5.07 -23.77 -7.12
CA ALA A 179 -4.24 -22.64 -7.51
C ALA A 179 -4.11 -22.52 -9.03
N LYS A 180 -4.09 -23.63 -9.74
CA LYS A 180 -3.96 -23.65 -11.20
C LYS A 180 -5.22 -23.20 -11.92
N GLY A 181 -6.31 -22.99 -11.20
CA GLY A 181 -7.56 -22.49 -11.75
C GLY A 181 -7.75 -20.99 -11.62
N ILE A 182 -6.79 -20.27 -11.04
CA ILE A 182 -6.89 -18.84 -10.78
C ILE A 182 -6.30 -18.03 -11.93
N SER A 183 -7.03 -17.00 -12.35
CA SER A 183 -6.63 -16.09 -13.42
C SER A 183 -6.87 -14.65 -12.99
N LEU A 184 -6.23 -13.72 -13.70
CA LEU A 184 -6.34 -12.29 -13.41
C LEU A 184 -6.95 -11.57 -14.61
N PHE A 185 -7.85 -10.65 -14.34
CA PHE A 185 -8.59 -9.92 -15.37
C PHE A 185 -8.57 -8.43 -15.10
N VAL A 186 -8.52 -7.63 -16.16
CA VAL A 186 -8.64 -6.18 -16.07
C VAL A 186 -10.10 -5.82 -16.36
N VAL A 187 -10.74 -5.12 -15.42
CA VAL A 187 -12.16 -4.73 -15.56
C VAL A 187 -12.29 -3.23 -15.31
N GLU A 188 -12.88 -2.52 -16.29
CA GLU A 188 -13.11 -1.08 -16.14
C GLU A 188 -14.37 -0.83 -15.31
N ALA A 189 -14.33 0.22 -14.48
CA ALA A 189 -15.54 0.73 -13.84
C ALA A 189 -16.52 1.17 -14.92
N GLY A 190 -17.79 0.94 -14.66
CA GLY A 190 -18.83 1.25 -15.65
C GLY A 190 -19.17 0.09 -16.56
N THR A 191 -18.39 -1.00 -16.53
CA THR A 191 -18.76 -2.20 -17.27
C THR A 191 -20.11 -2.73 -16.73
N PRO A 192 -21.07 -3.02 -17.61
CA PRO A 192 -22.38 -3.50 -17.14
C PRO A 192 -22.25 -4.72 -16.24
N GLY A 193 -22.96 -4.69 -15.12
CA GLY A 193 -22.91 -5.77 -14.12
C GLY A 193 -21.87 -5.57 -13.03
N PHE A 194 -20.90 -4.67 -13.23
CA PHE A 194 -19.92 -4.34 -12.22
C PHE A 194 -20.42 -3.14 -11.42
N SER A 195 -20.58 -3.30 -10.13
CA SER A 195 -21.00 -2.22 -9.25
C SER A 195 -20.12 -2.14 -8.02
N LYS A 196 -19.97 -0.93 -7.51
CA LYS A 196 -19.26 -0.67 -6.27
C LYS A 196 -20.28 -0.63 -5.16
N GLY A 197 -19.98 -1.34 -4.09
CA GLY A 197 -20.87 -1.40 -2.95
C GLY A 197 -20.51 -0.38 -1.89
N LYS A 198 -20.79 -0.74 -0.67
CA LYS A 198 -20.58 0.12 0.47
C LYS A 198 -19.10 0.47 0.65
N ARG A 199 -18.83 1.74 0.95
CA ARG A 199 -17.53 2.12 1.50
C ARG A 199 -17.53 1.68 2.95
N LEU A 200 -16.51 0.94 3.33
CA LEU A 200 -16.48 0.29 4.64
C LEU A 200 -16.02 1.25 5.72
N GLU A 201 -16.67 1.20 6.87
CA GLU A 201 -16.32 2.01 8.03
C GLU A 201 -15.22 1.29 8.80
N LYS A 202 -14.08 1.94 8.95
CA LYS A 202 -12.89 1.30 9.49
C LYS A 202 -12.45 1.95 10.80
N VAL A 203 -11.64 1.23 11.56
CA VAL A 203 -11.04 1.74 12.80
C VAL A 203 -10.07 2.89 12.50
N GLY A 204 -9.34 2.78 11.40
CA GLY A 204 -8.38 3.80 10.99
C GLY A 204 -8.30 3.89 9.48
N MET A 205 -7.30 4.63 8.97
CA MET A 205 -7.13 4.90 7.55
C MET A 205 -8.42 5.43 6.93
N LYS A 206 -9.05 6.37 7.64
CA LYS A 206 -10.40 6.80 7.29
C LYS A 206 -10.49 7.53 5.97
N ALA A 207 -9.40 8.19 5.55
CA ALA A 207 -9.36 8.86 4.25
C ALA A 207 -9.04 7.93 3.09
N GLN A 208 -8.60 6.69 3.39
CA GLN A 208 -8.36 5.69 2.37
C GLN A 208 -9.67 4.96 2.08
N ASP A 209 -10.23 5.14 0.88
CA ASP A 209 -11.45 4.43 0.53
C ASP A 209 -11.19 2.93 0.45
N THR A 210 -12.13 2.19 0.97
CA THR A 210 -12.07 0.72 1.03
C THR A 210 -13.50 0.24 0.81
N SER A 211 -13.72 -0.57 -0.22
CA SER A 211 -15.08 -0.86 -0.68
C SER A 211 -15.33 -2.33 -0.93
N GLU A 212 -16.63 -2.66 -0.99
CA GLU A 212 -17.10 -3.90 -1.58
C GLU A 212 -17.26 -3.68 -3.07
N LEU A 213 -17.00 -4.72 -3.86
CA LEU A 213 -17.22 -4.72 -5.30
C LEU A 213 -18.07 -5.95 -5.67
N PHE A 214 -19.00 -5.77 -6.60
CA PHE A 214 -19.92 -6.84 -7.02
C PHE A 214 -19.85 -7.02 -8.53
N PHE A 215 -19.85 -8.26 -8.95
CA PHE A 215 -19.79 -8.66 -10.36
C PHE A 215 -20.96 -9.61 -10.63
N GLN A 216 -21.87 -9.17 -11.49
CA GLN A 216 -23.04 -9.97 -11.85
C GLN A 216 -23.10 -10.04 -13.39
N ASP A 217 -22.73 -11.19 -13.93
CA ASP A 217 -22.68 -11.41 -15.36
C ASP A 217 -21.90 -10.30 -16.09
N VAL A 218 -20.74 -9.95 -15.53
CA VAL A 218 -19.88 -8.91 -16.12
C VAL A 218 -19.15 -9.51 -17.31
N ARG A 219 -19.43 -8.97 -18.51
CA ARG A 219 -18.80 -9.45 -19.74
C ARG A 219 -17.64 -8.55 -20.11
N ILE A 220 -16.48 -9.16 -20.28
CA ILE A 220 -15.26 -8.46 -20.68
C ILE A 220 -14.63 -9.17 -21.85
N PRO A 221 -13.93 -8.44 -22.74
CA PRO A 221 -13.24 -9.08 -23.85
C PRO A 221 -12.25 -10.13 -23.37
N ARG A 222 -12.10 -11.19 -24.11
CA ARG A 222 -11.13 -12.25 -23.82
C ARG A 222 -9.72 -11.68 -23.61
N GLU A 223 -9.40 -10.61 -24.34
CA GLU A 223 -8.09 -9.96 -24.29
C GLU A 223 -7.80 -9.30 -22.94
N ASN A 224 -8.81 -9.12 -22.10
CA ASN A 224 -8.62 -8.55 -20.76
C ASN A 224 -8.04 -9.54 -19.74
N LEU A 225 -7.84 -10.77 -20.12
CA LEU A 225 -7.10 -11.74 -19.32
C LEU A 225 -5.62 -11.31 -19.26
N LEU A 226 -5.07 -11.20 -18.08
CA LEU A 226 -3.64 -10.90 -17.90
C LEU A 226 -2.84 -12.20 -18.05
N GLY A 227 -1.95 -12.24 -19.03
CA GLY A 227 -1.13 -13.41 -19.27
C GLY A 227 -1.95 -14.61 -19.71
N LYS A 228 -1.71 -15.74 -19.07
CA LYS A 228 -2.32 -17.02 -19.48
C LYS A 228 -3.35 -17.49 -18.48
N ASP A 229 -4.39 -18.14 -18.99
CA ASP A 229 -5.42 -18.77 -18.19
C ASP A 229 -4.78 -19.75 -17.19
N GLY A 230 -5.17 -19.65 -15.94
CA GLY A 230 -4.71 -20.54 -14.88
C GLY A 230 -3.38 -20.16 -14.27
N GLN A 231 -2.74 -19.09 -14.73
CA GLN A 231 -1.43 -18.66 -14.22
C GLN A 231 -1.51 -17.54 -13.18
N GLY A 232 -2.71 -17.11 -12.84
CA GLY A 232 -2.89 -15.95 -11.96
C GLY A 232 -2.25 -16.10 -10.60
N PHE A 233 -2.33 -17.29 -10.00
CA PHE A 233 -1.73 -17.51 -8.68
C PHE A 233 -0.20 -17.33 -8.73
N ILE A 234 0.43 -17.82 -9.81
CA ILE A 234 1.88 -17.66 -10.00
C ILE A 234 2.23 -16.18 -10.10
N TYR A 235 1.45 -15.42 -10.88
CA TYR A 235 1.68 -13.97 -11.02
C TYR A 235 1.57 -13.26 -9.68
N LEU A 236 0.56 -13.61 -8.88
CA LEU A 236 0.41 -13.03 -7.53
C LEU A 236 1.66 -13.31 -6.68
N MET A 237 2.14 -14.55 -6.70
CA MET A 237 3.32 -14.92 -5.93
C MET A 237 4.58 -14.18 -6.38
N GLN A 238 4.70 -13.91 -7.67
CA GLN A 238 5.86 -13.19 -8.22
C GLN A 238 5.88 -11.72 -7.81
N GLU A 239 4.70 -11.10 -7.66
CA GLU A 239 4.63 -9.67 -7.32
C GLU A 239 4.66 -9.41 -5.80
N LEU A 240 4.33 -10.41 -5.00
CA LEU A 240 4.20 -10.23 -3.55
C LEU A 240 5.46 -9.68 -2.86
N PRO A 241 6.68 -10.05 -3.25
CA PRO A 241 7.85 -9.46 -2.57
C PRO A 241 7.87 -7.94 -2.64
N GLN A 242 7.58 -7.34 -3.80
CA GLN A 242 7.51 -5.88 -3.90
C GLN A 242 6.37 -5.32 -3.04
N GLU A 243 5.19 -5.95 -3.09
CA GLU A 243 4.05 -5.50 -2.30
C GLU A 243 4.40 -5.45 -0.81
N ARG A 244 5.05 -6.50 -0.31
CA ARG A 244 5.43 -6.59 1.10
C ARG A 244 6.50 -5.57 1.47
N LEU A 245 7.43 -5.33 0.55
CA LEU A 245 8.45 -4.30 0.76
C LEU A 245 7.84 -2.92 0.89
N THR A 246 6.84 -2.57 0.03
CA THR A 246 6.20 -1.26 0.13
C THR A 246 5.52 -1.07 1.48
N VAL A 247 4.89 -2.12 2.01
CA VAL A 247 4.29 -2.05 3.35
C VAL A 247 5.35 -1.77 4.41
N GLY A 248 6.49 -2.47 4.31
CA GLY A 248 7.59 -2.29 5.25
C GLY A 248 8.18 -0.89 5.22
N ILE A 249 8.34 -0.33 4.03
CA ILE A 249 8.87 1.04 3.87
C ILE A 249 7.94 2.05 4.54
N GLY A 250 6.64 1.93 4.28
CA GLY A 250 5.65 2.84 4.86
C GLY A 250 5.55 2.71 6.37
N ALA A 251 5.58 1.47 6.87
CA ALA A 251 5.50 1.20 8.30
C ALA A 251 6.66 1.85 9.05
N LEU A 252 7.87 1.71 8.50
CA LEU A 252 9.04 2.28 9.16
C LEU A 252 9.03 3.81 9.12
N ALA A 253 8.62 4.39 7.99
CA ALA A 253 8.51 5.85 7.87
C ALA A 253 7.49 6.40 8.88
N SER A 254 6.39 5.69 9.07
CA SER A 254 5.37 6.08 10.06
C SER A 254 5.94 6.00 11.48
N ALA A 255 6.70 4.96 11.79
CA ALA A 255 7.32 4.83 13.12
C ALA A 255 8.31 5.97 13.37
N GLU A 256 9.11 6.32 12.36
CA GLU A 256 10.06 7.45 12.47
C GLU A 256 9.31 8.77 12.74
N ALA A 257 8.22 9.00 12.01
CA ALA A 257 7.41 10.20 12.20
C ALA A 257 6.83 10.26 13.61
N ALA A 258 6.28 9.13 14.08
CA ALA A 258 5.69 9.06 15.42
C ALA A 258 6.72 9.36 16.50
N LEU A 259 7.93 8.83 16.34
CA LEU A 259 9.01 9.11 17.30
C LEU A 259 9.34 10.62 17.29
N GLN A 260 9.42 11.23 16.11
CA GLN A 260 9.74 12.66 16.04
C GLN A 260 8.65 13.52 16.70
N TRP A 261 7.38 13.23 16.40
CA TRP A 261 6.26 13.94 17.03
C TRP A 261 6.33 13.81 18.57
N THR A 262 6.69 12.62 19.04
CA THR A 262 6.74 12.34 20.47
C THR A 262 7.94 13.01 21.14
N LEU A 263 9.09 13.03 20.46
CA LEU A 263 10.25 13.79 20.94
C LEU A 263 9.88 15.26 21.12
N ASP A 264 9.26 15.85 20.11
CA ASP A 264 8.87 17.26 20.17
C ASP A 264 7.88 17.50 21.29
N TYR A 265 6.85 16.67 21.38
CA TYR A 265 5.80 16.81 22.41
C TYR A 265 6.38 16.69 23.82
N THR A 266 7.18 15.65 24.09
CA THR A 266 7.69 15.39 25.43
C THR A 266 8.72 16.43 25.88
N ARG A 267 9.41 17.06 24.92
CA ARG A 267 10.34 18.16 25.25
C ARG A 267 9.60 19.42 25.67
N GLU A 268 8.43 19.68 25.09
CA GLU A 268 7.63 20.86 25.39
C GLU A 268 6.71 20.68 26.59
N ARG A 269 6.09 19.50 26.72
CA ARG A 269 5.10 19.24 27.76
C ARG A 269 5.79 19.16 29.12
N LYS A 270 5.28 19.89 30.10
CA LYS A 270 5.83 19.91 31.46
C LYS A 270 4.89 19.26 32.47
N ALA A 271 5.48 18.58 33.43
CA ALA A 271 4.78 17.96 34.56
C ALA A 271 5.78 17.85 35.73
N PHE A 272 5.30 18.09 36.91
CA PHE A 272 6.14 18.02 38.12
C PHE A 272 7.38 18.90 37.99
N GLY A 273 7.24 20.06 37.35
CA GLY A 273 8.28 21.07 37.27
C GLY A 273 9.36 20.88 36.25
N LYS A 274 9.22 19.87 35.35
CA LYS A 274 10.23 19.64 34.29
C LYS A 274 9.54 19.06 33.07
N SER A 275 10.26 18.97 31.95
CA SER A 275 9.67 18.43 30.75
C SER A 275 9.46 16.91 30.88
N VAL A 276 8.44 16.40 30.22
CA VAL A 276 8.16 14.95 30.25
C VAL A 276 9.38 14.17 29.74
N ALA A 277 10.09 14.71 28.76
CA ALA A 277 11.30 14.09 28.21
C ALA A 277 12.40 13.88 29.26
N ASP A 278 12.38 14.63 30.36
CA ASP A 278 13.43 14.56 31.38
C ASP A 278 13.24 13.42 32.40
N PHE A 279 12.07 12.79 32.40
CA PHE A 279 11.85 11.64 33.29
C PHE A 279 12.59 10.42 32.75
N GLN A 280 13.19 9.65 33.67
CA GLN A 280 14.02 8.51 33.29
C GLN A 280 13.27 7.49 32.41
N ASN A 281 12.04 7.14 32.82
CA ASN A 281 11.25 6.18 32.05
C ASN A 281 11.02 6.67 30.62
N THR A 282 10.70 7.96 30.46
CA THR A 282 10.49 8.55 29.12
C THR A 282 11.77 8.47 28.29
N ARG A 283 12.90 8.86 28.89
CA ARG A 283 14.19 8.81 28.17
C ARG A 283 14.50 7.40 27.70
N PHE A 284 14.25 6.40 28.56
CA PHE A 284 14.53 5.01 28.21
C PHE A 284 13.61 4.53 27.09
N LYS A 285 12.32 4.87 27.14
CA LYS A 285 11.39 4.52 26.08
C LYS A 285 11.79 5.14 24.74
N LEU A 286 12.15 6.42 24.77
CA LEU A 286 12.61 7.11 23.56
C LEU A 286 13.87 6.45 22.99
N ALA A 287 14.81 6.08 23.87
CA ALA A 287 16.06 5.43 23.44
C ALA A 287 15.78 4.05 22.82
N GLU A 288 14.88 3.27 23.41
CA GLU A 288 14.51 1.95 22.90
C GLU A 288 13.89 2.09 21.50
N MET A 289 12.92 3.02 21.35
CA MET A 289 12.27 3.23 20.07
C MET A 289 13.27 3.68 19.00
N ALA A 290 14.12 4.64 19.34
CA ALA A 290 15.12 5.13 18.38
C ALA A 290 16.05 4.01 17.93
N THR A 291 16.45 3.13 18.85
CA THR A 291 17.34 2.01 18.53
C THR A 291 16.65 1.01 17.59
N GLU A 292 15.42 0.61 17.91
CA GLU A 292 14.69 -0.36 17.10
C GLU A 292 14.40 0.20 15.70
N ILE A 293 14.04 1.49 15.63
CA ILE A 293 13.81 2.15 14.34
C ILE A 293 15.11 2.16 13.52
N GLN A 294 16.26 2.44 14.17
CA GLN A 294 17.56 2.43 13.46
C GLN A 294 17.88 1.03 12.92
N VAL A 295 17.62 -0.02 13.72
CA VAL A 295 17.78 -1.39 13.25
C VAL A 295 16.89 -1.64 12.04
N GLY A 296 15.62 -1.24 12.13
CA GLY A 296 14.67 -1.38 11.04
C GLY A 296 15.09 -0.65 9.79
N ARG A 297 15.64 0.56 9.97
CA ARG A 297 16.08 1.38 8.81
C ARG A 297 17.20 0.68 8.04
N VAL A 298 18.19 0.16 8.75
CA VAL A 298 19.29 -0.56 8.11
C VAL A 298 18.77 -1.80 7.37
N PHE A 299 17.86 -2.53 8.03
CA PHE A 299 17.27 -3.73 7.45
C PHE A 299 16.46 -3.41 6.18
N VAL A 300 15.56 -2.43 6.24
CA VAL A 300 14.71 -2.07 5.10
C VAL A 300 15.57 -1.52 3.94
N ASP A 301 16.56 -0.68 4.24
CA ASP A 301 17.46 -0.16 3.20
C ASP A 301 18.15 -1.32 2.48
N ARG A 302 18.60 -2.32 3.20
CA ARG A 302 19.20 -3.50 2.58
C ARG A 302 18.19 -4.29 1.73
N UNK A 303 16.85 -4.37 2.03
CA UNK A 303 15.90 -4.91 1.40
C UNK A 303 15.65 -4.29 0.23
N MET A 304 15.80 -2.88 0.19
CA MET A 304 15.63 -2.14 -1.07
C MET A 304 16.77 -2.35 -2.04
N GLU A 305 17.99 -2.41 -1.54
CA GLU A 305 19.16 -2.72 -2.39
C GLU A 305 18.98 -4.07 -3.08
N GLN A 306 18.54 -5.08 -2.35
CA GLN A 306 18.30 -6.40 -2.94
C GLN A 306 17.20 -6.35 -3.99
N HIS A 307 16.17 -5.55 -3.75
CA HIS A 307 15.08 -5.40 -4.72
C HIS A 307 15.58 -4.77 -6.02
N LEU A 308 16.39 -3.73 -5.91
CA LEU A 308 16.99 -3.07 -7.08
C LEU A 308 17.84 -4.05 -7.91
N GLN A 309 18.45 -5.03 -7.25
CA GLN A 309 19.27 -6.04 -7.90
C GLN A 309 18.47 -7.26 -8.38
N GLY A 310 17.16 -7.27 -8.17
CA GLY A 310 16.32 -8.41 -8.51
C GLY A 310 16.56 -9.63 -7.63
N LYS A 311 17.06 -9.40 -6.41
CA LYS A 311 17.45 -10.48 -5.48
C LYS A 311 16.59 -10.57 -4.23
N LEU A 312 15.56 -9.74 -4.10
CA LEU A 312 14.71 -9.81 -2.92
C LEU A 312 13.84 -11.06 -2.99
N ASP A 313 14.10 -12.00 -2.11
CA ASP A 313 13.35 -13.25 -2.11
C ASP A 313 12.10 -13.17 -1.23
N VAL A 314 11.23 -14.16 -1.39
CA VAL A 314 9.93 -14.20 -0.73
C VAL A 314 10.06 -14.24 0.80
N PRO A 315 10.91 -15.10 1.40
CA PRO A 315 11.04 -15.09 2.86
C PRO A 315 11.59 -13.78 3.42
N THR A 316 12.55 -13.17 2.75
CA THR A 316 13.13 -11.90 3.19
C THR A 316 12.08 -10.78 3.15
N ALA A 317 11.29 -10.74 2.09
CA ALA A 317 10.19 -9.76 1.99
C ALA A 317 9.16 -9.99 3.11
N ALA A 318 8.90 -11.25 3.44
CA ALA A 318 7.98 -11.58 4.54
C ALA A 318 8.54 -11.11 5.89
N MET A 319 9.85 -11.28 6.11
CA MET A 319 10.52 -10.76 7.31
C MET A 319 10.36 -9.25 7.42
N CYS A 320 10.58 -8.57 6.30
CA CYS A 320 10.43 -7.12 6.24
C CYS A 320 9.04 -6.70 6.70
N LYS A 321 8.04 -7.29 6.07
CA LYS A 321 6.64 -6.89 6.31
C LYS A 321 6.23 -7.13 7.76
N TYR A 322 6.47 -8.34 8.29
CA TYR A 322 5.98 -8.63 9.63
C TYR A 322 6.74 -7.85 10.69
N TRP A 323 8.07 -7.78 10.58
CA TRP A 323 8.87 -7.14 11.63
C TRP A 323 8.61 -5.64 11.69
N THR A 324 8.56 -4.97 10.53
CA THR A 324 8.37 -3.52 10.52
C THR A 324 6.95 -3.12 10.97
N THR A 325 5.94 -3.89 10.59
CA THR A 325 4.57 -3.55 11.00
C THR A 325 4.32 -3.83 12.47
N ASP A 326 4.96 -4.87 13.02
CA ASP A 326 4.95 -5.09 14.48
C ASP A 326 5.66 -3.94 15.19
N LEU A 327 6.81 -3.51 14.67
CA LEU A 327 7.55 -2.37 15.23
C LEU A 327 6.71 -1.09 15.17
N GLN A 328 6.08 -0.83 14.03
CA GLN A 328 5.23 0.36 13.87
C GLN A 328 4.15 0.40 14.95
N CYS A 329 3.45 -0.71 15.14
CA CYS A 329 2.38 -0.76 16.14
C CYS A 329 2.92 -0.58 17.56
N LYS A 330 4.06 -1.20 17.85
CA LYS A 330 4.71 -1.05 19.16
C LYS A 330 5.11 0.39 19.43
N VAL A 331 5.77 1.02 18.44
CA VAL A 331 6.23 2.41 18.59
C VAL A 331 5.04 3.34 18.79
N LEU A 332 4.00 3.18 17.96
CA LEU A 332 2.83 4.06 18.07
C LEU A 332 2.10 3.89 19.40
N ASP A 333 2.02 2.67 19.90
CA ASP A 333 1.41 2.43 21.20
C ASP A 333 2.17 3.15 22.32
N GLU A 334 3.50 3.08 22.29
CA GLU A 334 4.34 3.80 23.27
C GLU A 334 4.20 5.31 23.10
N CYS A 335 4.14 5.80 21.86
CA CYS A 335 4.01 7.23 21.58
C CYS A 335 2.67 7.79 22.11
N VAL A 336 1.58 7.05 21.89
CA VAL A 336 0.28 7.44 22.46
C VAL A 336 0.39 7.56 23.98
N GLN A 337 1.01 6.57 24.61
CA GLN A 337 1.16 6.55 26.07
C GLN A 337 1.96 7.77 26.54
N LEU A 338 3.04 8.13 25.84
CA LEU A 338 3.88 9.27 26.23
C LEU A 338 3.19 10.62 26.03
N HIS A 339 2.18 10.68 25.15
CA HIS A 339 1.37 11.90 24.99
C HIS A 339 0.31 12.05 26.07
N GLY A 340 0.02 10.98 26.82
CA GLY A 340 -1.05 11.03 27.81
C GLY A 340 -2.41 11.25 27.17
N GLY A 341 -3.27 12.05 27.82
CA GLY A 341 -4.62 12.28 27.32
C GLY A 341 -4.69 12.84 25.91
N TYR A 342 -3.74 13.68 25.53
CA TYR A 342 -3.69 14.24 24.18
C TYR A 342 -3.40 13.18 23.13
N GLY A 343 -2.71 12.10 23.51
CA GLY A 343 -2.47 10.99 22.59
C GLY A 343 -3.73 10.23 22.22
N PHE A 344 -4.82 10.44 22.94
CA PHE A 344 -6.10 9.80 22.69
C PHE A 344 -7.04 10.69 21.87
N MET A 345 -6.61 11.92 21.55
CA MET A 345 -7.43 12.90 20.85
C MET A 345 -7.14 12.83 19.35
N TRP A 346 -8.20 12.69 18.56
CA TRP A 346 -8.08 12.50 17.10
C TRP A 346 -7.32 13.64 16.41
N GLU A 347 -7.36 14.85 16.96
CA GLU A 347 -6.64 15.98 16.37
C GLU A 347 -5.12 15.85 16.45
N TYR A 348 -4.61 14.95 17.28
CA TYR A 348 -3.17 14.70 17.38
C TYR A 348 -2.76 13.62 16.40
N PRO A 349 -1.68 13.85 15.63
CA PRO A 349 -1.29 12.87 14.59
C PRO A 349 -0.95 11.50 15.17
N VAL A 350 -0.44 11.42 16.37
CA VAL A 350 -0.08 10.13 16.97
C VAL A 350 -1.32 9.27 17.20
N ALA A 351 -2.46 9.88 17.54
CA ALA A 351 -3.71 9.13 17.74
C ALA A 351 -4.20 8.51 16.43
N ARG A 352 -4.19 9.32 15.37
CA ARG A 352 -4.61 8.84 14.04
C ARG A 352 -3.67 7.76 13.55
N ALA A 353 -2.37 7.97 13.68
CA ALA A 353 -1.37 7.01 13.21
C ALA A 353 -1.47 5.68 13.98
N TRP A 354 -1.79 5.74 15.28
CA TRP A 354 -2.00 4.53 16.08
C TRP A 354 -3.16 3.70 15.51
N ALA A 355 -4.29 4.34 15.22
CA ALA A 355 -5.44 3.66 14.63
C ALA A 355 -5.12 3.14 13.24
N ASP A 356 -4.44 3.94 12.44
CA ASP A 356 -4.11 3.61 11.05
C ASP A 356 -3.16 2.41 10.95
N ALA A 357 -2.24 2.30 11.90
CA ALA A 357 -1.22 1.25 11.86
C ALA A 357 -1.77 -0.15 12.09
N ARG A 358 -2.92 -0.25 12.77
CA ARG A 358 -3.39 -1.56 13.23
C ARG A 358 -3.61 -2.55 12.09
N VAL A 359 -4.09 -2.08 10.95
CA VAL A 359 -4.38 -2.94 9.80
C VAL A 359 -3.12 -3.46 9.11
N GLN A 360 -1.98 -2.79 9.31
CA GLN A 360 -0.73 -3.17 8.64
C GLN A 360 -0.29 -4.60 8.99
N ARG A 361 -0.67 -5.10 10.15
CA ARG A 361 -0.36 -6.46 10.59
C ARG A 361 -1.32 -7.49 9.99
N ILE A 362 -2.35 -7.03 9.30
CA ILE A 362 -3.43 -7.88 8.78
C ILE A 362 -3.37 -7.99 7.25
N TYR A 363 -3.35 -6.86 6.54
CA TYR A 363 -3.43 -6.89 5.08
C TYR A 363 -2.08 -7.27 4.44
N ALA A 364 -2.08 -7.50 3.13
CA ALA A 364 -0.92 -7.95 2.37
C ALA A 364 -0.36 -9.27 2.90
N GLY A 365 -1.26 -10.11 3.45
CA GLY A 365 -0.92 -11.31 4.18
C GLY A 365 -0.69 -11.00 5.65
N THR A 366 -1.42 -11.67 6.53
CA THR A 366 -1.26 -11.44 7.98
C THR A 366 0.18 -11.74 8.40
N ASN A 367 0.57 -11.17 9.53
CA ASN A 367 1.93 -11.43 10.04
C ASN A 367 2.11 -12.90 10.39
N GLU A 368 1.04 -13.60 10.74
CA GLU A 368 1.09 -15.07 10.93
C GLU A 368 1.44 -15.77 9.61
N ILE A 369 0.84 -15.35 8.50
CA ILE A 369 1.18 -15.90 7.19
C ILE A 369 2.63 -15.60 6.83
N MET A 370 3.11 -14.37 7.15
CA MET A 370 4.52 -14.03 6.92
C MET A 370 5.45 -14.99 7.67
N LYS A 371 5.12 -15.28 8.93
CA LYS A 371 5.92 -16.20 9.75
C LYS A 371 5.90 -17.61 9.20
N GLU A 372 4.74 -18.06 8.69
CA GLU A 372 4.61 -19.37 8.06
C GLU A 372 5.51 -19.49 6.82
N ILE A 373 5.50 -18.43 5.99
CA ILE A 373 6.37 -18.38 4.79
C ILE A 373 7.84 -18.49 5.17
N ILE A 374 8.25 -17.75 6.20
CA ILE A 374 9.63 -17.78 6.69
C ILE A 374 9.97 -19.17 7.19
N ALA A 375 9.10 -19.73 8.03
CA ALA A 375 9.35 -21.05 8.66
C ALA A 375 9.52 -22.15 7.61
N ARG A 376 8.74 -22.10 6.54
CA ARG A 376 8.85 -23.08 5.46
C ARG A 376 10.18 -22.98 4.68
N ALA A 377 10.85 -21.84 4.78
CA ALA A 377 12.12 -21.64 4.09
C ALA A 377 13.35 -22.04 4.93
N LEU A 378 13.15 -22.32 6.22
CA LEU A 378 14.21 -22.78 7.12
C LEU A 378 14.47 -24.27 6.96
#